data_5dbb12d12fd6dbe764e249538241156b
#
_entry.id   5dbb12d12fd6dbe764e249538241156b
#
_cell.length_a   1.000
_cell.length_b   1.000
_cell.length_c   1.000
_cell.angle_alpha   90.00
_cell.angle_beta   90.00
_cell.angle_gamma   90.00
#
_symmetry.space_group_name_H-M   'P 1'
#
loop_
_entity.id
_entity.type
_entity.pdbx_description
1 polymer ?
#
loop_
_entity_poly.entity_id
_entity_poly.type
_entity_poly.pdbx_seq_one_letter_code
_entity_poly.pdbx_strand_id
1 'polypeptide(L)'
;MTRQDTRQGTRQDLVSFIRRHRWGVVSSLATAGGGPQSAVVGIAVDDQLELCFDTLGDTRKAQNLRRDPRVSVVIGWDDEQTVQYEGTADEPAGAELAALRAHYFARFPDGPSRLSWPGITYFRIRPTWIRFSDFRAAGGPLVIERSGVDWGRS
;
A
#
# COMPACT_ATOMS: atom_id res chain seq x y z
N MET A 1 16.52 5.11 25.92
CA MET A 1 15.54 5.26 24.84
C MET A 1 14.19 4.81 25.35
N THR A 2 13.28 5.73 25.54
CA THR A 2 11.93 5.41 25.98
C THR A 2 11.12 4.85 24.81
N ARG A 3 10.26 3.87 25.08
CA ARG A 3 9.40 3.18 24.08
C ARG A 3 8.54 4.11 23.19
N GLN A 4 8.44 5.39 23.54
CA GLN A 4 7.58 6.36 22.86
C GLN A 4 8.25 6.99 21.64
N ASP A 5 9.56 7.23 21.67
CA ASP A 5 10.33 7.78 20.54
C ASP A 5 10.47 6.79 19.38
N THR A 6 10.47 5.50 19.71
CA THR A 6 10.57 4.43 18.70
C THR A 6 9.31 4.32 17.83
N ARG A 7 8.13 4.76 18.31
CA ARG A 7 6.87 4.61 17.57
C ARG A 7 6.66 5.66 16.48
N GLN A 8 7.02 6.90 16.74
CA GLN A 8 6.85 7.99 15.77
C GLN A 8 7.91 7.91 14.68
N GLY A 9 9.17 7.68 15.06
CA GLY A 9 10.24 7.42 14.11
C GLY A 9 9.91 6.24 13.19
N THR A 10 9.37 5.17 13.72
CA THR A 10 9.02 3.96 12.95
C THR A 10 7.98 4.22 11.86
N ARG A 11 6.91 5.01 12.12
CA ARG A 11 5.93 5.34 11.09
C ARG A 11 6.53 6.18 9.96
N GLN A 12 7.28 7.21 10.32
CA GLN A 12 7.95 8.06 9.34
C GLN A 12 9.01 7.29 8.54
N ASP A 13 9.72 6.39 9.19
CA ASP A 13 10.70 5.53 8.52
C ASP A 13 10.02 4.59 7.51
N LEU A 14 8.88 4.02 7.85
CA LEU A 14 8.08 3.20 6.94
C LEU A 14 7.55 4.01 5.75
N VAL A 15 7.01 5.19 6.01
CA VAL A 15 6.55 6.10 4.95
C VAL A 15 7.70 6.45 4.02
N SER A 16 8.85 6.82 4.57
CA SER A 16 10.04 7.17 3.80
C SER A 16 10.55 5.99 2.96
N PHE A 17 10.56 4.79 3.55
CA PHE A 17 10.94 3.58 2.82
C PHE A 17 10.01 3.32 1.64
N ILE A 18 8.69 3.33 1.87
CA ILE A 18 7.71 3.07 0.81
C ILE A 18 7.81 4.14 -0.29
N ARG A 19 8.00 5.41 0.06
CA ARG A 19 8.16 6.50 -0.92
C ARG A 19 9.37 6.36 -1.82
N ARG A 20 10.41 5.65 -1.41
CA ARG A 20 11.55 5.35 -2.27
C ARG A 20 11.27 4.31 -3.34
N HIS A 21 10.17 3.59 -3.22
CA HIS A 21 9.79 2.53 -4.15
C HIS A 21 8.60 2.96 -5.00
N ARG A 22 8.73 2.76 -6.30
CA ARG A 22 7.69 3.09 -7.29
C ARG A 22 6.63 2.00 -7.38
N TRP A 23 7.05 0.75 -7.22
CA TRP A 23 6.24 -0.43 -7.49
C TRP A 23 5.93 -1.21 -6.23
N GLY A 24 4.74 -1.79 -6.20
CA GLY A 24 4.36 -2.79 -5.22
C GLY A 24 3.71 -3.98 -5.90
N VAL A 25 3.77 -5.13 -5.26
CA VAL A 25 3.05 -6.33 -5.67
C VAL A 25 1.79 -6.43 -4.82
N VAL A 26 0.64 -6.24 -5.45
CA VAL A 26 -0.68 -6.32 -4.80
C VAL A 26 -1.24 -7.72 -5.00
N SER A 27 -1.66 -8.36 -3.91
CA SER A 27 -2.28 -9.68 -3.92
C SER A 27 -3.71 -9.60 -3.41
N SER A 28 -4.62 -10.22 -4.14
CA SER A 28 -6.05 -10.26 -3.85
C SER A 28 -6.59 -11.67 -4.01
N LEU A 29 -7.78 -11.92 -3.48
CA LEU A 29 -8.39 -13.23 -3.49
C LEU A 29 -9.32 -13.38 -4.69
N ALA A 30 -9.08 -14.40 -5.50
CA ALA A 30 -9.94 -14.75 -6.61
C ALA A 30 -11.36 -15.12 -6.13
N THR A 31 -12.30 -15.23 -7.09
CA THR A 31 -13.67 -15.71 -6.83
C THR A 31 -13.67 -17.02 -6.05
N ALA A 32 -14.82 -17.35 -5.45
CA ALA A 32 -15.00 -18.57 -4.67
C ALA A 32 -14.35 -19.80 -5.32
N GLY A 33 -13.48 -20.49 -4.56
CA GLY A 33 -12.72 -21.64 -5.04
C GLY A 33 -11.41 -21.31 -5.75
N GLY A 34 -11.11 -20.03 -6.01
CA GLY A 34 -9.83 -19.59 -6.58
C GLY A 34 -8.79 -19.24 -5.52
N GLY A 35 -7.52 -19.21 -5.93
CA GLY A 35 -6.40 -18.85 -5.06
C GLY A 35 -6.09 -17.36 -5.04
N PRO A 36 -5.03 -16.98 -4.31
CA PRO A 36 -4.52 -15.62 -4.34
C PRO A 36 -3.95 -15.27 -5.72
N GLN A 37 -4.13 -14.01 -6.12
CA GLN A 37 -3.65 -13.49 -7.40
C GLN A 37 -2.84 -12.23 -7.16
N SER A 38 -1.71 -12.10 -7.83
CA SER A 38 -0.78 -10.99 -7.64
C SER A 38 -0.54 -10.20 -8.93
N ALA A 39 -0.34 -8.89 -8.78
CA ALA A 39 -0.02 -8.00 -9.88
C ALA A 39 0.87 -6.85 -9.40
N VAL A 40 1.77 -6.39 -10.26
CA VAL A 40 2.56 -5.19 -10.02
C VAL A 40 1.73 -3.96 -10.31
N VAL A 41 1.77 -2.98 -9.41
CA VAL A 41 1.13 -1.67 -9.58
C VAL A 41 2.06 -0.56 -9.13
N GLY A 42 1.85 0.66 -9.64
CA GLY A 42 2.47 1.85 -9.08
C GLY A 42 1.80 2.19 -7.74
N ILE A 43 2.60 2.40 -6.71
CA ILE A 43 2.12 2.64 -5.35
C ILE A 43 2.46 4.06 -4.90
N ALA A 44 1.50 4.76 -4.33
CA ALA A 44 1.71 5.96 -3.54
C ALA A 44 1.27 5.73 -2.10
N VAL A 45 1.95 6.37 -1.16
CA VAL A 45 1.68 6.26 0.28
C VAL A 45 1.51 7.65 0.88
N ASP A 46 0.55 7.80 1.77
CA ASP A 46 0.38 9.02 2.57
C ASP A 46 1.07 8.93 3.94
N ASP A 47 0.96 10.00 4.73
CA ASP A 47 1.57 10.05 6.06
C ASP A 47 0.89 9.12 7.10
N GLN A 48 -0.28 8.59 6.77
CA GLN A 48 -1.01 7.62 7.58
C GLN A 48 -0.74 6.17 7.18
N LEU A 49 0.22 5.94 6.28
CA LEU A 49 0.53 4.63 5.70
C LEU A 49 -0.62 4.03 4.87
N GLU A 50 -1.58 4.85 4.46
CA GLU A 50 -2.56 4.42 3.47
C GLU A 50 -1.90 4.40 2.09
N LEU A 51 -2.14 3.33 1.35
CA LEU A 51 -1.64 3.16 -0.01
C LEU A 51 -2.74 3.49 -1.02
N CYS A 52 -2.32 3.94 -2.21
CA CYS A 52 -3.24 4.04 -3.34
C CYS A 52 -2.56 3.60 -4.64
N PHE A 53 -3.38 3.12 -5.56
CA PHE A 53 -2.98 2.76 -6.91
C PHE A 53 -4.15 2.93 -7.88
N ASP A 54 -3.84 3.07 -9.18
CA ASP A 54 -4.86 3.03 -10.23
C ASP A 54 -4.86 1.67 -10.95
N THR A 55 -5.99 1.34 -11.53
CA THR A 55 -6.16 0.16 -12.37
C THR A 55 -7.43 0.30 -13.22
N LEU A 56 -7.56 -0.48 -14.27
CA LEU A 56 -8.85 -0.58 -14.97
C LEU A 56 -9.84 -1.42 -14.15
N GLY A 57 -11.09 -1.00 -14.14
CA GLY A 57 -12.13 -1.60 -13.32
C GLY A 57 -12.54 -3.03 -13.73
N ASP A 58 -12.14 -3.46 -14.93
CA ASP A 58 -12.39 -4.82 -15.44
C ASP A 58 -11.24 -5.80 -15.16
N THR A 59 -10.16 -5.35 -14.52
CA THR A 59 -9.05 -6.23 -14.15
C THR A 59 -9.46 -7.21 -13.05
N ARG A 60 -8.77 -8.35 -12.98
CA ARG A 60 -9.02 -9.36 -11.95
C ARG A 60 -8.90 -8.79 -10.54
N LYS A 61 -7.85 -7.99 -10.28
CA LYS A 61 -7.66 -7.37 -8.95
C LYS A 61 -8.79 -6.42 -8.58
N ALA A 62 -9.30 -5.62 -9.52
CA ALA A 62 -10.42 -4.73 -9.25
C ALA A 62 -11.69 -5.50 -8.90
N GLN A 63 -12.02 -6.54 -9.66
CA GLN A 63 -13.16 -7.41 -9.38
C GLN A 63 -13.00 -8.15 -8.06
N ASN A 64 -11.80 -8.65 -7.78
CA ASN A 64 -11.50 -9.35 -6.52
C ASN A 64 -11.71 -8.43 -5.31
N LEU A 65 -11.13 -7.22 -5.35
CA LEU A 65 -11.19 -6.27 -4.22
C LEU A 65 -12.59 -5.72 -3.98
N ARG A 66 -13.41 -5.61 -5.01
CA ARG A 66 -14.82 -5.23 -4.85
C ARG A 66 -15.64 -6.30 -4.14
N ARG A 67 -15.30 -7.56 -4.36
CA ARG A 67 -15.98 -8.70 -3.73
C ARG A 67 -15.42 -9.01 -2.35
N ASP A 68 -14.10 -9.00 -2.22
CA ASP A 68 -13.38 -9.27 -0.97
C ASP A 68 -12.28 -8.22 -0.80
N PRO A 69 -12.46 -7.24 0.10
CA PRO A 69 -11.54 -6.11 0.21
C PRO A 69 -10.20 -6.45 0.89
N ARG A 70 -10.01 -7.67 1.36
CA ARG A 70 -8.73 -8.08 1.93
C ARG A 70 -7.64 -8.06 0.89
N VAL A 71 -6.52 -7.45 1.22
CA VAL A 71 -5.42 -7.23 0.29
C VAL A 71 -4.09 -7.31 1.01
N SER A 72 -3.08 -7.82 0.33
CA SER A 72 -1.70 -7.72 0.79
C SER A 72 -0.82 -7.08 -0.27
N VAL A 73 0.24 -6.42 0.18
CA VAL A 73 1.18 -5.73 -0.71
C VAL A 73 2.60 -6.00 -0.24
N VAL A 74 3.49 -6.28 -1.18
CA VAL A 74 4.93 -6.32 -0.93
C VAL A 74 5.55 -5.11 -1.62
N ILE A 75 6.38 -4.35 -0.87
CA ILE A 75 7.06 -3.17 -1.37
C ILE A 75 8.54 -3.26 -1.00
N GLY A 76 9.40 -3.12 -2.01
CA GLY A 76 10.85 -3.23 -1.84
C GLY A 76 11.32 -4.68 -1.78
N TRP A 77 12.29 -5.02 -2.63
CA TRP A 77 12.86 -6.36 -2.71
C TRP A 77 14.31 -6.38 -3.22
N ASP A 78 14.90 -5.23 -3.48
CA ASP A 78 16.24 -5.17 -4.06
C ASP A 78 17.33 -5.20 -2.99
N ASP A 79 17.32 -4.29 -2.04
CA ASP A 79 18.43 -4.07 -1.10
C ASP A 79 18.34 -4.91 0.18
N GLU A 80 17.84 -6.13 0.11
CA GLU A 80 17.62 -6.98 1.29
C GLU A 80 16.72 -6.32 2.35
N GLN A 81 15.95 -5.32 1.92
CA GLN A 81 14.92 -4.67 2.73
C GLN A 81 13.56 -4.88 2.07
N THR A 82 12.53 -5.11 2.85
CA THR A 82 11.19 -5.31 2.33
C THR A 82 10.12 -4.89 3.33
N VAL A 83 9.00 -4.41 2.81
CA VAL A 83 7.77 -4.22 3.56
C VAL A 83 6.74 -5.24 3.12
N GLN A 84 6.20 -5.98 4.07
CA GLN A 84 4.98 -6.76 3.93
C GLN A 84 3.84 -5.96 4.53
N TYR A 85 2.75 -5.84 3.80
CA TYR A 85 1.63 -4.97 4.16
C TYR A 85 0.33 -5.74 3.95
N GLU A 86 -0.52 -5.76 4.97
CA GLU A 86 -1.88 -6.28 4.86
C GLU A 86 -2.87 -5.15 5.17
N GLY A 87 -3.98 -5.15 4.48
CA GLY A 87 -4.97 -4.10 4.65
C GLY A 87 -6.31 -4.40 4.04
N THR A 88 -7.14 -3.37 4.03
CA THR A 88 -8.48 -3.39 3.46
C THR A 88 -8.60 -2.33 2.37
N ALA A 89 -9.02 -2.74 1.19
CA ALA A 89 -9.16 -1.87 0.02
C ALA A 89 -10.58 -1.30 -0.08
N ASP A 90 -10.67 -0.05 -0.54
CA ASP A 90 -11.93 0.56 -0.93
C ASP A 90 -11.74 1.49 -2.15
N GLU A 91 -12.84 1.88 -2.76
CA GLU A 91 -12.90 2.86 -3.85
C GLU A 91 -13.51 4.15 -3.31
N PRO A 92 -12.70 5.17 -2.96
CA PRO A 92 -13.25 6.45 -2.53
C PRO A 92 -14.07 7.13 -3.62
N ALA A 93 -14.99 7.99 -3.20
CA ALA A 93 -15.82 8.79 -4.10
C ALA A 93 -15.83 10.25 -3.67
N GLY A 94 -16.30 11.14 -4.54
CA GLY A 94 -16.46 12.55 -4.24
C GLY A 94 -15.15 13.25 -3.84
N ALA A 95 -15.19 14.01 -2.75
CA ALA A 95 -14.05 14.77 -2.25
C ALA A 95 -12.87 13.87 -1.83
N GLU A 96 -13.14 12.70 -1.26
CA GLU A 96 -12.09 11.74 -0.91
C GLU A 96 -11.38 11.21 -2.14
N LEU A 97 -12.09 10.94 -3.21
CA LEU A 97 -11.49 10.53 -4.48
C LEU A 97 -10.64 11.65 -5.08
N ALA A 98 -11.10 12.89 -5.04
CA ALA A 98 -10.34 14.04 -5.54
C ALA A 98 -9.02 14.20 -4.78
N ALA A 99 -9.05 14.08 -3.46
CA ALA A 99 -7.85 14.15 -2.63
C ALA A 99 -6.89 12.99 -2.91
N LEU A 100 -7.40 11.78 -3.07
CA LEU A 100 -6.60 10.61 -3.38
C LEU A 100 -5.93 10.73 -4.75
N ARG A 101 -6.66 11.19 -5.77
CA ARG A 101 -6.10 11.46 -7.10
C ARG A 101 -4.98 12.49 -7.06
N ALA A 102 -5.19 13.60 -6.35
CA ALA A 102 -4.18 14.64 -6.22
C ALA A 102 -2.88 14.08 -5.61
N HIS A 103 -2.99 13.29 -4.56
CA HIS A 103 -1.87 12.62 -3.93
C HIS A 103 -1.18 11.63 -4.88
N TYR A 104 -1.95 10.81 -5.56
CA TYR A 104 -1.44 9.82 -6.52
C TYR A 104 -0.73 10.50 -7.70
N PHE A 105 -1.30 11.56 -8.27
CA PHE A 105 -0.73 12.27 -9.40
C PHE A 105 0.54 13.06 -9.03
N ALA A 106 0.68 13.46 -7.78
CA ALA A 106 1.94 14.04 -7.30
C ALA A 106 3.09 13.04 -7.37
N ARG A 107 2.81 11.77 -7.13
CA ARG A 107 3.78 10.67 -7.25
C ARG A 107 3.94 10.18 -8.68
N PHE A 108 2.86 10.18 -9.44
CA PHE A 108 2.79 9.71 -10.83
C PHE A 108 2.26 10.83 -11.73
N PRO A 109 3.14 11.73 -12.24
CA PRO A 109 2.73 12.86 -13.08
C PRO A 109 2.07 12.45 -14.42
N ASP A 110 2.27 11.20 -14.85
CA ASP A 110 1.60 10.61 -16.00
C ASP A 110 0.16 10.14 -15.69
N GLY A 111 -0.21 10.09 -14.42
CA GLY A 111 -1.54 9.66 -13.98
C GLY A 111 -2.71 10.38 -14.61
N PRO A 112 -2.69 11.73 -14.72
CA PRO A 112 -3.77 12.47 -15.36
C PRO A 112 -4.06 12.06 -16.80
N SER A 113 -3.07 11.58 -17.55
CA SER A 113 -3.27 11.12 -18.92
C SER A 113 -4.17 9.89 -19.01
N ARG A 114 -4.29 9.12 -17.93
CA ARG A 114 -5.15 7.93 -17.85
C ARG A 114 -6.59 8.24 -17.45
N LEU A 115 -6.90 9.47 -17.06
CA LEU A 115 -8.29 9.86 -16.72
C LEU A 115 -9.28 9.65 -17.87
N SER A 116 -8.79 9.68 -19.12
CA SER A 116 -9.60 9.42 -20.29
C SER A 116 -9.78 7.92 -20.60
N TRP A 117 -9.09 7.05 -19.90
CA TRP A 117 -9.21 5.62 -20.12
C TRP A 117 -10.56 5.10 -19.58
N PRO A 118 -11.36 4.41 -20.40
CA PRO A 118 -12.61 3.85 -19.92
C PRO A 118 -12.39 2.90 -18.76
N GLY A 119 -13.13 3.14 -17.66
CA GLY A 119 -13.07 2.28 -16.48
C GLY A 119 -11.87 2.49 -15.57
N ILE A 120 -11.10 3.58 -15.74
CA ILE A 120 -10.02 3.89 -14.78
C ILE A 120 -10.56 3.98 -13.35
N THR A 121 -9.91 3.31 -12.44
CA THR A 121 -10.37 3.10 -11.06
C THR A 121 -9.22 3.34 -10.10
N TYR A 122 -9.53 3.89 -8.94
CA TYR A 122 -8.56 4.18 -7.88
C TYR A 122 -8.94 3.43 -6.63
N PHE A 123 -8.00 2.66 -6.11
CA PHE A 123 -8.15 1.97 -4.84
C PHE A 123 -7.30 2.62 -3.77
N ARG A 124 -7.86 2.73 -2.57
CA ARG A 124 -7.16 3.05 -1.34
C ARG A 124 -7.03 1.79 -0.51
N ILE A 125 -5.88 1.61 0.14
CA ILE A 125 -5.66 0.50 1.06
C ILE A 125 -5.34 1.07 2.44
N ARG A 126 -6.14 0.70 3.44
CA ARG A 126 -5.89 1.03 4.83
C ARG A 126 -5.17 -0.12 5.51
N PRO A 127 -4.05 0.15 6.22
CA PRO A 127 -3.26 -0.92 6.82
C PRO A 127 -3.96 -1.55 8.02
N THR A 128 -3.85 -2.87 8.11
CA THR A 128 -4.21 -3.64 9.31
C THR A 128 -2.98 -4.24 9.95
N TRP A 129 -1.95 -4.51 9.17
CA TRP A 129 -0.67 -5.04 9.63
C TRP A 129 0.44 -4.68 8.66
N ILE A 130 1.60 -4.29 9.20
CA ILE A 130 2.81 -4.02 8.40
C ILE A 130 4.01 -4.63 9.10
N ARG A 131 4.89 -5.23 8.30
CA ARG A 131 6.19 -5.72 8.75
C ARG A 131 7.28 -5.19 7.82
N PHE A 132 8.23 -4.45 8.40
CA PHE A 132 9.48 -4.09 7.75
C PHE A 132 10.57 -5.06 8.18
N SER A 133 11.36 -5.53 7.23
CA SER A 133 12.53 -6.38 7.50
C SER A 133 13.76 -5.83 6.80
N ASP A 134 14.85 -5.73 7.52
CA ASP A 134 16.18 -5.40 6.99
C ASP A 134 17.14 -6.56 7.31
N PHE A 135 17.51 -7.30 6.29
CA PHE A 135 18.40 -8.47 6.43
C PHE A 135 19.88 -8.10 6.41
N ARG A 136 20.22 -6.83 6.21
CA ARG A 136 21.59 -6.31 6.22
C ARG A 136 22.07 -5.90 7.61
N ALA A 137 21.15 -5.80 8.58
CA ALA A 137 21.47 -5.32 9.92
C ALA A 137 22.52 -6.20 10.60
N ALA A 138 23.52 -5.58 11.21
CA ALA A 138 24.54 -6.28 11.98
C ALA A 138 23.91 -6.98 13.18
N GLY A 139 24.25 -8.26 13.38
CA GLY A 139 23.71 -9.06 14.48
C GLY A 139 22.41 -9.80 14.16
N GLY A 140 21.95 -9.77 12.91
CA GLY A 140 20.75 -10.46 12.44
C GLY A 140 19.70 -9.51 11.84
N PRO A 141 18.62 -10.05 11.28
CA PRO A 141 17.60 -9.22 10.65
C PRO A 141 16.95 -8.24 11.63
N LEU A 142 16.91 -6.96 11.27
CA LEU A 142 16.07 -6.00 11.96
C LEU A 142 14.63 -6.18 11.47
N VAL A 143 13.70 -6.40 12.39
CA VAL A 143 12.28 -6.57 12.06
C VAL A 143 11.48 -5.58 12.89
N ILE A 144 10.60 -4.83 12.21
CA ILE A 144 9.64 -3.92 12.84
C ILE A 144 8.25 -4.36 12.38
N GLU A 145 7.39 -4.65 13.33
CA GLU A 145 6.03 -5.14 13.06
C GLU A 145 5.00 -4.32 13.82
N ARG A 146 3.89 -4.01 13.15
CA ARG A 146 2.76 -3.23 13.71
C ARG A 146 1.44 -3.81 13.24
N SER A 147 0.47 -3.81 14.12
CA SER A 147 -0.91 -4.22 13.81
C SER A 147 -1.94 -3.15 14.15
N GLY A 148 -3.01 -3.17 13.42
CA GLY A 148 -4.23 -2.38 13.30
C GLY A 148 -4.46 -1.13 14.15
N VAL A 149 -4.38 -1.20 15.44
CA VAL A 149 -4.87 -0.11 16.31
C VAL A 149 -3.79 0.95 16.61
N ASP A 150 -2.53 0.65 16.36
CA ASP A 150 -1.40 1.51 16.75
C ASP A 150 -1.03 2.60 15.71
N TRP A 151 -1.75 2.67 14.61
CA TRP A 151 -1.39 3.53 13.48
C TRP A 151 -1.86 4.97 13.57
N GLY A 152 -2.83 5.28 14.41
CA GLY A 152 -3.62 6.47 14.24
C GLY A 152 -3.85 7.39 15.40
N ARG A 153 -3.14 7.25 16.52
CA ARG A 153 -3.30 8.19 17.64
C ARG A 153 -1.94 8.71 18.07
N SER A 154 -1.58 9.86 17.53
CA SER A 154 -0.66 10.79 18.17
C SER A 154 -1.37 11.49 19.31
#